data_40998eff3b977b4fc947e150406519de
#
_entry.id   40998eff3b977b4fc947e150406519de
#
_cell.length_a   1.000
_cell.length_b   1.000
_cell.length_c   1.000
_cell.angle_alpha   90.00
_cell.angle_beta   90.00
_cell.angle_gamma   90.00
#
_symmetry.space_group_name_H-M   'P 1'
#
loop_
_entity.id
_entity.type
_entity.pdbx_description
1 polymer ?
#
loop_
_entity_poly.entity_id
_entity_poly.type
_entity_poly.pdbx_seq_one_letter_code
_entity_poly.pdbx_strand_id
1 'polypeptide(L)'
;MYADDISVSETEVKGKLKKIKNSEEYRKFEQNEQRQAEKNGTWMHLEIDSHSSNEEFARVTAAVFMSRMNPTMEELEDVKTAVSEAVTNAVIHGYSDEIGIIYIEARIEGEELIISVRDEGKGILDVEKAMEPMYTTDTTGERSGMGYSFMEAFMDEVEVESKVGCGTCVTMKKRIGRRYMNKEQEEKETAESYG
;
A
#
# COMPACT_ATOMS: atom_id res chain seq x y z
N MET A 1 -22.94 -25.25 -18.16
CA MET A 1 -22.95 -24.61 -19.46
C MET A 1 -23.21 -23.16 -19.12
N TYR A 2 -22.25 -22.28 -18.98
CA TYR A 2 -21.05 -21.92 -19.71
C TYR A 2 -19.93 -21.49 -18.74
N ALA A 3 -18.76 -22.05 -18.85
CA ALA A 3 -17.53 -21.41 -18.44
C ALA A 3 -16.95 -20.83 -19.73
N ASP A 4 -17.10 -19.54 -19.94
CA ASP A 4 -16.36 -18.85 -20.99
C ASP A 4 -14.94 -18.58 -20.48
N ASP A 5 -14.00 -19.36 -21.01
CA ASP A 5 -12.57 -19.21 -20.88
C ASP A 5 -12.16 -17.83 -21.43
N ILE A 6 -11.98 -16.84 -20.56
CA ILE A 6 -11.28 -15.60 -20.92
C ILE A 6 -9.78 -15.89 -20.85
N SER A 7 -9.26 -16.61 -21.81
CA SER A 7 -7.82 -16.74 -21.99
C SER A 7 -7.27 -15.46 -22.62
N VAL A 8 -6.88 -14.51 -21.78
CA VAL A 8 -6.01 -13.41 -22.24
C VAL A 8 -4.71 -14.05 -22.73
N SER A 9 -4.37 -13.89 -24.00
CA SER A 9 -3.20 -14.55 -24.54
C SER A 9 -1.92 -14.02 -23.86
N GLU A 10 -0.98 -14.93 -23.52
CA GLU A 10 0.34 -14.55 -22.97
C GLU A 10 1.02 -13.45 -23.81
N THR A 11 0.72 -13.38 -25.08
CA THR A 11 1.27 -12.40 -26.04
C THR A 11 0.70 -11.00 -25.80
N GLU A 12 -0.58 -10.89 -25.42
CA GLU A 12 -1.22 -9.60 -25.09
C GLU A 12 -0.72 -9.05 -23.75
N VAL A 13 -0.60 -9.91 -22.75
CA VAL A 13 -0.04 -9.55 -21.44
C VAL A 13 1.42 -9.10 -21.60
N LYS A 14 2.24 -9.86 -22.33
CA LYS A 14 3.63 -9.48 -22.65
C LYS A 14 3.71 -8.17 -23.44
N GLY A 15 2.76 -7.92 -24.36
CA GLY A 15 2.69 -6.69 -25.14
C GLY A 15 2.32 -5.46 -24.29
N LYS A 16 1.37 -5.59 -23.36
CA LYS A 16 0.99 -4.53 -22.41
C LYS A 16 2.13 -4.25 -21.43
N LEU A 17 2.74 -5.28 -20.83
CA LEU A 17 3.90 -5.16 -19.96
C LEU A 17 5.10 -4.46 -20.63
N LYS A 18 5.35 -4.76 -21.91
CA LYS A 18 6.42 -4.13 -22.66
C LYS A 18 6.16 -2.65 -22.96
N LYS A 19 4.88 -2.25 -23.14
CA LYS A 19 4.49 -0.84 -23.30
C LYS A 19 4.66 -0.05 -21.99
N ILE A 20 4.30 -0.65 -20.87
CA ILE A 20 4.43 -0.03 -19.53
C ILE A 20 5.92 0.15 -19.19
N LYS A 21 6.73 -0.89 -19.32
CA LYS A 21 8.20 -0.82 -19.07
C LYS A 21 8.95 0.15 -20.00
N ASN A 22 8.35 0.52 -21.12
CA ASN A 22 8.92 1.48 -22.08
C ASN A 22 8.41 2.92 -21.89
N SER A 23 7.48 3.19 -20.96
CA SER A 23 7.05 4.55 -20.68
C SER A 23 8.20 5.36 -20.04
N GLU A 24 8.35 6.63 -20.43
CA GLU A 24 9.37 7.51 -19.85
C GLU A 24 9.17 7.70 -18.35
N GLU A 25 7.93 7.70 -17.89
CA GLU A 25 7.56 7.81 -16.49
C GLU A 25 8.03 6.60 -15.66
N TYR A 26 7.82 5.38 -16.17
CA TYR A 26 8.31 4.17 -15.52
C TYR A 26 9.83 4.16 -15.42
N ARG A 27 10.54 4.56 -16.49
CA ARG A 27 12.01 4.64 -16.46
C ARG A 27 12.54 5.70 -15.49
N LYS A 28 11.87 6.86 -15.41
CA LYS A 28 12.22 7.90 -14.44
C LYS A 28 11.98 7.44 -13.01
N PHE A 29 10.88 6.71 -12.79
CA PHE A 29 10.56 6.10 -11.53
C PHE A 29 11.63 5.07 -11.12
N GLU A 30 11.92 4.05 -11.96
CA GLU A 30 13.00 3.08 -11.70
C GLU A 30 14.36 3.75 -11.43
N GLN A 31 14.71 4.80 -12.17
CA GLN A 31 15.98 5.51 -11.97
C GLN A 31 16.01 6.29 -10.66
N ASN A 32 14.90 6.85 -10.22
CA ASN A 32 14.82 7.52 -8.92
C ASN A 32 14.90 6.52 -7.77
N GLU A 33 14.21 5.39 -7.88
CA GLU A 33 14.23 4.31 -6.90
C GLU A 33 15.63 3.69 -6.77
N GLN A 34 16.29 3.39 -7.89
CA GLN A 34 17.67 2.89 -7.87
C GLN A 34 18.65 3.88 -7.23
N ARG A 35 18.51 5.17 -7.50
CA ARG A 35 19.34 6.22 -6.87
C ARG A 35 19.07 6.38 -5.38
N GLN A 36 17.86 6.10 -4.91
CA GLN A 36 17.52 6.15 -3.49
C GLN A 36 17.93 4.85 -2.77
N ALA A 37 17.78 3.69 -3.42
CA ALA A 37 18.25 2.42 -2.88
C ALA A 37 19.78 2.39 -2.67
N GLU A 38 20.54 3.03 -3.54
CA GLU A 38 22.00 3.20 -3.39
C GLU A 38 22.38 4.08 -2.20
N LYS A 39 21.43 4.86 -1.65
CA LYS A 39 21.71 5.88 -0.63
C LYS A 39 21.51 5.47 0.82
N ASN A 40 21.03 4.32 1.19
CA ASN A 40 20.96 3.82 2.59
C ASN A 40 19.62 3.21 3.01
N GLY A 41 18.95 2.41 2.23
CA GLY A 41 17.70 1.83 2.69
C GLY A 41 17.48 0.38 2.24
N THR A 42 16.88 -0.41 3.10
CA THR A 42 16.28 -1.68 2.70
C THR A 42 14.96 -1.38 1.98
N TRP A 43 14.78 -1.90 0.79
CA TRP A 43 13.58 -1.68 0.00
C TRP A 43 13.02 -2.98 -0.59
N MET A 44 11.78 -2.96 -0.97
CA MET A 44 11.06 -4.03 -1.64
C MET A 44 10.18 -3.45 -2.75
N HIS A 45 10.12 -4.12 -3.88
CA HIS A 45 9.18 -3.87 -4.96
C HIS A 45 8.47 -5.17 -5.31
N LEU A 46 7.14 -5.12 -5.40
CA LEU A 46 6.27 -6.24 -5.70
C LEU A 46 5.23 -5.81 -6.73
N GLU A 47 5.12 -6.56 -7.81
CA GLU A 47 4.06 -6.41 -8.81
C GLU A 47 3.14 -7.63 -8.73
N ILE A 48 1.86 -7.39 -8.59
CA ILE A 48 0.82 -8.44 -8.56
C ILE A 48 -0.32 -8.06 -9.50
N ASP A 49 -1.05 -9.05 -9.99
CA ASP A 49 -2.30 -8.79 -10.66
C ASP A 49 -3.39 -8.36 -9.67
N SER A 50 -4.43 -7.66 -10.15
CA SER A 50 -5.51 -7.13 -9.32
C SER A 50 -6.58 -8.17 -8.97
N HIS A 51 -6.20 -9.44 -8.83
CA HIS A 51 -7.07 -10.46 -8.27
C HIS A 51 -7.23 -10.29 -6.76
N SER A 52 -8.47 -10.41 -6.26
CA SER A 52 -8.78 -10.30 -4.82
C SER A 52 -8.01 -11.31 -3.95
N SER A 53 -7.65 -12.47 -4.50
CA SER A 53 -6.82 -13.48 -3.82
C SER A 53 -5.40 -13.00 -3.51
N ASN A 54 -4.90 -11.97 -4.20
CA ASN A 54 -3.58 -11.42 -3.99
C ASN A 54 -3.50 -10.41 -2.84
N GLU A 55 -4.63 -9.99 -2.29
CA GLU A 55 -4.68 -9.11 -1.11
C GLU A 55 -3.94 -9.74 0.09
N GLU A 56 -4.24 -11.02 0.39
CA GLU A 56 -3.58 -11.73 1.48
C GLU A 56 -2.07 -11.87 1.25
N PHE A 57 -1.66 -12.17 0.03
CA PHE A 57 -0.25 -12.26 -0.33
C PHE A 57 0.47 -10.92 -0.14
N ALA A 58 -0.14 -9.82 -0.55
CA ALA A 58 0.41 -8.47 -0.42
C ALA A 58 0.63 -8.08 1.04
N ARG A 59 -0.40 -8.20 1.89
CA ARG A 59 -0.32 -7.84 3.32
C ARG A 59 0.67 -8.69 4.10
N VAL A 60 0.76 -10.00 3.79
CA VAL A 60 1.74 -10.89 4.42
C VAL A 60 3.16 -10.55 3.98
N THR A 61 3.37 -10.23 2.69
CA THR A 61 4.67 -9.82 2.18
C THR A 61 5.14 -8.52 2.81
N ALA A 62 4.27 -7.54 2.99
CA ALA A 62 4.57 -6.29 3.70
C ALA A 62 4.98 -6.56 5.17
N ALA A 63 4.26 -7.44 5.87
CA ALA A 63 4.58 -7.82 7.24
C ALA A 63 5.95 -8.54 7.35
N VAL A 64 6.27 -9.43 6.42
CA VAL A 64 7.58 -10.09 6.35
C VAL A 64 8.70 -9.07 6.11
N PHE A 65 8.48 -8.11 5.21
CA PHE A 65 9.44 -7.04 4.96
C PHE A 65 9.67 -6.20 6.22
N MET A 66 8.59 -5.77 6.89
CA MET A 66 8.62 -4.98 8.12
C MET A 66 9.24 -5.72 9.31
N SER A 67 9.24 -7.07 9.34
CA SER A 67 9.80 -7.86 10.45
C SER A 67 11.27 -7.55 10.76
N ARG A 68 11.99 -6.97 9.80
CA ARG A 68 13.38 -6.50 9.95
C ARG A 68 13.53 -5.35 10.95
N MET A 69 12.44 -4.64 11.25
CA MET A 69 12.40 -3.52 12.19
C MET A 69 12.08 -3.96 13.62
N ASN A 70 11.92 -5.27 13.85
CA ASN A 70 11.52 -5.85 15.13
C ASN A 70 10.20 -5.23 15.68
N PRO A 71 9.12 -5.21 14.89
CA PRO A 71 7.84 -4.61 15.27
C PRO A 71 7.15 -5.41 16.37
N THR A 72 6.23 -4.78 17.08
CA THR A 72 5.25 -5.46 17.91
C THR A 72 4.22 -6.19 17.06
N MET A 73 3.47 -7.13 17.67
CA MET A 73 2.35 -7.79 16.98
C MET A 73 1.26 -6.79 16.58
N GLU A 74 1.02 -5.77 17.39
CA GLU A 74 0.05 -4.72 17.10
C GLU A 74 0.49 -3.91 15.88
N GLU A 75 1.73 -3.46 15.81
CA GLU A 75 2.28 -2.75 14.65
C GLU A 75 2.24 -3.60 13.37
N LEU A 76 2.46 -4.92 13.48
CA LEU A 76 2.33 -5.84 12.36
C LEU A 76 0.88 -5.92 11.85
N GLU A 77 -0.09 -6.06 12.75
CA GLU A 77 -1.51 -6.13 12.37
C GLU A 77 -2.02 -4.79 11.81
N ASP A 78 -1.57 -3.66 12.35
CA ASP A 78 -1.87 -2.34 11.83
C ASP A 78 -1.43 -2.20 10.36
N VAL A 79 -0.16 -2.52 10.07
CA VAL A 79 0.38 -2.43 8.70
C VAL A 79 -0.30 -3.42 7.77
N LYS A 80 -0.54 -4.65 8.21
CA LYS A 80 -1.28 -5.65 7.42
C LYS A 80 -2.67 -5.15 7.03
N THR A 81 -3.38 -4.55 7.97
CA THR A 81 -4.72 -4.01 7.71
C THR A 81 -4.66 -2.83 6.75
N ALA A 82 -3.75 -1.89 6.95
CA ALA A 82 -3.60 -0.74 6.06
C ALA A 82 -3.25 -1.15 4.62
N VAL A 83 -2.33 -2.10 4.44
CA VAL A 83 -1.98 -2.64 3.11
C VAL A 83 -3.16 -3.39 2.48
N SER A 84 -3.89 -4.18 3.27
CA SER A 84 -5.10 -4.88 2.84
C SER A 84 -6.13 -3.93 2.26
N GLU A 85 -6.42 -2.83 2.96
CA GLU A 85 -7.37 -1.80 2.52
C GLU A 85 -6.90 -1.11 1.24
N ALA A 86 -5.62 -0.75 1.16
CA ALA A 86 -5.07 -0.08 -0.02
C ALA A 86 -5.12 -0.99 -1.27
N VAL A 87 -4.73 -2.27 -1.15
CA VAL A 87 -4.80 -3.25 -2.24
C VAL A 87 -6.24 -3.52 -2.64
N THR A 88 -7.14 -3.65 -1.68
CA THR A 88 -8.56 -3.84 -1.93
C THR A 88 -9.17 -2.66 -2.68
N ASN A 89 -8.78 -1.41 -2.33
CA ASN A 89 -9.21 -0.23 -3.06
C ASN A 89 -8.72 -0.24 -4.51
N ALA A 90 -7.47 -0.63 -4.76
CA ALA A 90 -6.93 -0.77 -6.10
C ALA A 90 -7.68 -1.83 -6.92
N VAL A 91 -7.96 -3.00 -6.35
CA VAL A 91 -8.73 -4.08 -7.01
C VAL A 91 -10.12 -3.60 -7.40
N ILE A 92 -10.87 -3.05 -6.44
CA ILE A 92 -12.30 -2.79 -6.62
C ILE A 92 -12.57 -1.44 -7.27
N HIS A 93 -11.87 -0.41 -6.81
CA HIS A 93 -12.11 0.96 -7.26
C HIS A 93 -11.15 1.39 -8.37
N GLY A 94 -9.94 0.85 -8.42
CA GLY A 94 -9.00 1.10 -9.49
C GLY A 94 -9.40 0.39 -10.78
N TYR A 95 -9.44 -0.92 -10.75
CA TYR A 95 -9.65 -1.75 -11.94
C TYR A 95 -11.08 -2.22 -12.15
N SER A 96 -11.89 -2.31 -11.06
CA SER A 96 -13.28 -2.81 -11.13
C SER A 96 -13.36 -4.20 -11.76
N ASP A 97 -13.86 -4.31 -13.00
CA ASP A 97 -14.06 -5.57 -13.72
C ASP A 97 -12.85 -5.96 -14.62
N GLU A 98 -11.82 -5.12 -14.67
CA GLU A 98 -10.61 -5.37 -15.46
C GLU A 98 -9.48 -5.89 -14.57
N ILE A 99 -8.62 -6.76 -15.11
CA ILE A 99 -7.40 -7.18 -14.42
C ILE A 99 -6.26 -6.26 -14.85
N GLY A 100 -5.68 -5.56 -13.87
CA GLY A 100 -4.50 -4.74 -14.03
C GLY A 100 -3.36 -5.18 -13.11
N ILE A 101 -2.34 -4.35 -12.98
CA ILE A 101 -1.19 -4.60 -12.12
C ILE A 101 -1.21 -3.62 -10.96
N ILE A 102 -1.04 -4.15 -9.75
CA ILE A 102 -0.85 -3.37 -8.52
C ILE A 102 0.63 -3.41 -8.18
N TYR A 103 1.21 -2.24 -7.98
CA TYR A 103 2.60 -2.05 -7.60
C TYR A 103 2.66 -1.73 -6.11
N ILE A 104 3.43 -2.49 -5.37
CA ILE A 104 3.63 -2.30 -3.94
C ILE A 104 5.10 -2.07 -3.70
N GLU A 105 5.45 -0.93 -3.13
CA GLU A 105 6.80 -0.59 -2.77
C GLU A 105 6.88 -0.38 -1.26
N ALA A 106 7.94 -0.87 -0.66
CA ALA A 106 8.21 -0.64 0.74
C ALA A 106 9.68 -0.30 0.94
N ARG A 107 9.95 0.65 1.83
CA ARG A 107 11.30 1.03 2.24
C ARG A 107 11.36 1.29 3.74
N ILE A 108 12.54 1.05 4.30
CA ILE A 108 12.84 1.30 5.70
C ILE A 108 13.89 2.40 5.77
N GLU A 109 13.54 3.52 6.42
CA GLU A 109 14.43 4.66 6.64
C GLU A 109 14.56 4.88 8.16
N GLY A 110 15.65 4.36 8.76
CA GLY A 110 15.82 4.36 10.21
C GLY A 110 14.71 3.59 10.93
N GLU A 111 13.89 4.27 11.71
CA GLU A 111 12.74 3.71 12.43
C GLU A 111 11.42 3.85 11.65
N GLU A 112 11.44 4.40 10.45
CA GLU A 112 10.26 4.65 9.64
C GLU A 112 10.10 3.60 8.56
N LEU A 113 8.91 2.98 8.51
CA LEU A 113 8.44 2.15 7.42
C LEU A 113 7.60 3.01 6.49
N ILE A 114 7.91 3.00 5.20
CA ILE A 114 7.16 3.70 4.16
C ILE A 114 6.69 2.64 3.17
N ILE A 115 5.39 2.58 2.92
CA ILE A 115 4.78 1.66 1.97
C ILE A 115 3.91 2.46 1.01
N SER A 116 4.06 2.22 -0.29
CA SER A 116 3.16 2.73 -1.31
C SER A 116 2.45 1.59 -2.04
N VAL A 117 1.17 1.79 -2.33
CA VAL A 117 0.35 0.90 -3.15
C VAL A 117 -0.20 1.72 -4.30
N ARG A 118 0.16 1.35 -5.52
CA ARG A 118 -0.20 2.08 -6.74
C ARG A 118 -0.94 1.19 -7.72
N ASP A 119 -1.99 1.71 -8.30
CA ASP A 119 -2.69 1.14 -9.45
C ASP A 119 -2.62 2.08 -10.67
N GLU A 120 -2.93 1.56 -11.83
CA GLU A 120 -3.05 2.30 -13.09
C GLU A 120 -4.50 2.25 -13.62
N GLY A 121 -5.46 2.20 -12.70
CA GLY A 121 -6.87 2.10 -12.98
C GLY A 121 -7.53 3.45 -13.32
N LYS A 122 -8.83 3.54 -13.03
CA LYS A 122 -9.63 4.71 -13.41
C LYS A 122 -9.32 5.99 -12.63
N GLY A 123 -8.61 5.89 -11.50
CA GLY A 123 -8.32 7.03 -10.63
C GLY A 123 -9.56 7.57 -9.90
N ILE A 124 -9.35 8.57 -9.05
CA ILE A 124 -10.35 9.21 -8.19
C ILE A 124 -10.54 10.64 -8.64
N LEU A 125 -11.80 11.05 -8.82
CA LEU A 125 -12.14 12.41 -9.26
C LEU A 125 -11.98 13.44 -8.13
N ASP A 126 -12.34 13.06 -6.92
CA ASP A 126 -12.35 13.91 -5.72
C ASP A 126 -11.76 13.11 -4.56
N VAL A 127 -10.46 13.29 -4.34
CA VAL A 127 -9.69 12.55 -3.32
C VAL A 127 -10.13 12.94 -1.92
N GLU A 128 -10.38 14.24 -1.67
CA GLU A 128 -10.80 14.73 -0.35
C GLU A 128 -12.12 14.05 0.07
N LYS A 129 -13.08 14.01 -0.84
CA LYS A 129 -14.35 13.33 -0.61
C LYS A 129 -14.21 11.81 -0.46
N ALA A 130 -13.32 11.18 -1.23
CA ALA A 130 -13.09 9.74 -1.13
C ALA A 130 -12.47 9.32 0.22
N MET A 131 -11.76 10.23 0.88
CA MET A 131 -11.18 10.02 2.21
C MET A 131 -12.16 10.29 3.36
N GLU A 132 -13.33 10.91 3.11
CA GLU A 132 -14.33 11.12 4.15
C GLU A 132 -14.83 9.78 4.73
N PRO A 133 -14.96 9.67 6.06
CA PRO A 133 -15.47 8.46 6.70
C PRO A 133 -16.86 8.07 6.16
N MET A 134 -17.06 6.78 5.92
CA MET A 134 -18.30 6.19 5.40
C MET A 134 -18.62 6.58 3.94
N TYR A 135 -17.73 7.27 3.22
CA TYR A 135 -17.90 7.51 1.80
C TYR A 135 -17.54 6.26 1.00
N THR A 136 -18.48 5.78 0.21
CA THR A 136 -18.25 4.69 -0.73
C THR A 136 -19.01 4.93 -2.03
N THR A 137 -18.40 4.56 -3.13
CA THR A 137 -19.06 4.51 -4.45
C THR A 137 -19.68 3.13 -4.71
N ASP A 138 -19.52 2.19 -3.79
CA ASP A 138 -20.12 0.87 -3.87
C ASP A 138 -21.61 0.96 -3.52
N THR A 139 -22.47 0.68 -4.51
CA THR A 139 -23.93 0.67 -4.38
C THR A 139 -24.48 -0.65 -3.88
N THR A 140 -23.65 -1.70 -3.73
CA THR A 140 -24.09 -3.02 -3.26
C THR A 140 -24.28 -3.07 -1.76
N GLY A 141 -23.73 -2.12 -1.00
CA GLY A 141 -23.83 -2.04 0.46
C GLY A 141 -22.93 -3.06 1.20
N GLU A 142 -22.09 -3.78 0.49
CA GLU A 142 -21.20 -4.77 1.09
C GLU A 142 -19.97 -4.14 1.76
N ARG A 143 -19.71 -2.83 1.55
CA ARG A 143 -18.56 -2.13 2.08
C ARG A 143 -18.93 -0.90 2.89
N SER A 144 -18.22 -0.73 4.00
CA SER A 144 -18.49 0.31 5.01
C SER A 144 -18.03 1.71 4.59
N GLY A 145 -17.24 1.88 3.51
CA GLY A 145 -16.59 3.14 3.17
C GLY A 145 -15.55 3.59 4.19
N MET A 146 -14.97 2.67 4.95
CA MET A 146 -14.03 2.96 6.04
C MET A 146 -12.56 2.63 5.71
N GLY A 147 -12.23 2.22 4.48
CA GLY A 147 -10.89 1.80 4.12
C GLY A 147 -9.82 2.86 4.38
N TYR A 148 -10.06 4.11 3.96
CA TYR A 148 -9.15 5.22 4.25
C TYR A 148 -9.09 5.55 5.74
N SER A 149 -10.21 5.51 6.45
CA SER A 149 -10.25 5.73 7.90
C SER A 149 -9.45 4.68 8.66
N PHE A 150 -9.42 3.42 8.22
CA PHE A 150 -8.57 2.40 8.82
C PHE A 150 -7.08 2.67 8.52
N MET A 151 -6.74 3.05 7.29
CA MET A 151 -5.36 3.43 6.99
C MET A 151 -4.88 4.59 7.87
N GLU A 152 -5.68 5.65 8.01
CA GLU A 152 -5.38 6.80 8.88
C GLU A 152 -5.32 6.44 10.36
N ALA A 153 -6.12 5.48 10.82
CA ALA A 153 -6.11 5.03 12.22
C ALA A 153 -4.88 4.19 12.58
N PHE A 154 -4.35 3.44 11.60
CA PHE A 154 -3.27 2.47 11.83
C PHE A 154 -1.89 2.98 11.39
N MET A 155 -1.83 3.98 10.52
CA MET A 155 -0.58 4.57 10.03
C MET A 155 -0.39 5.96 10.61
N ASP A 156 0.86 6.41 10.75
CA ASP A 156 1.16 7.76 11.26
C ASP A 156 0.88 8.84 10.21
N GLU A 157 0.98 8.50 8.92
CA GLU A 157 0.72 9.38 7.79
C GLU A 157 0.16 8.58 6.62
N VAL A 158 -0.87 9.12 5.96
CA VAL A 158 -1.46 8.57 4.74
C VAL A 158 -1.59 9.69 3.72
N GLU A 159 -0.99 9.51 2.57
CA GLU A 159 -1.06 10.42 1.43
C GLU A 159 -1.68 9.70 0.23
N VAL A 160 -2.64 10.35 -0.43
CA VAL A 160 -3.32 9.80 -1.60
C VAL A 160 -3.14 10.73 -2.78
N GLU A 161 -2.47 10.25 -3.80
CA GLU A 161 -2.33 10.92 -5.09
C GLU A 161 -3.15 10.18 -6.13
N SER A 162 -4.04 10.87 -6.83
CA SER A 162 -4.86 10.25 -7.86
C SER A 162 -5.17 11.22 -8.99
N LYS A 163 -5.28 10.63 -10.19
CA LYS A 163 -5.71 11.35 -11.38
C LYS A 163 -6.62 10.46 -12.22
N VAL A 164 -7.75 11.01 -12.62
CA VAL A 164 -8.72 10.30 -13.46
C VAL A 164 -8.06 9.77 -14.73
N GLY A 165 -8.22 8.47 -14.98
CA GLY A 165 -7.63 7.75 -16.12
C GLY A 165 -6.14 7.44 -16.00
N CYS A 166 -5.51 7.73 -14.83
CA CYS A 166 -4.09 7.44 -14.61
C CYS A 166 -3.83 6.56 -13.38
N GLY A 167 -4.88 6.24 -12.59
CA GLY A 167 -4.79 5.42 -11.40
C GLY A 167 -4.61 6.22 -10.11
N THR A 168 -4.30 5.50 -9.05
CA THR A 168 -4.15 6.03 -7.69
C THR A 168 -2.87 5.49 -7.06
N CYS A 169 -2.19 6.32 -6.26
CA CYS A 169 -1.07 5.94 -5.41
C CYS A 169 -1.41 6.32 -3.97
N VAL A 170 -1.39 5.35 -3.07
CA VAL A 170 -1.55 5.54 -1.63
C VAL A 170 -0.20 5.31 -0.98
N THR A 171 0.36 6.34 -0.36
CA THR A 171 1.62 6.26 0.41
C THR A 171 1.33 6.34 1.89
N MET A 172 1.82 5.37 2.64
CA MET A 172 1.58 5.21 4.07
C MET A 172 2.90 5.16 4.82
N LYS A 173 2.99 5.86 5.95
CA LYS A 173 4.18 5.86 6.81
C LYS A 173 3.83 5.42 8.22
N LYS A 174 4.71 4.65 8.84
CA LYS A 174 4.59 4.24 10.23
C LYS A 174 5.96 4.17 10.88
N ARG A 175 6.09 4.80 12.03
CA ARG A 175 7.28 4.68 12.88
C ARG A 175 7.13 3.46 13.79
N ILE A 176 8.14 2.58 13.75
CA ILE A 176 8.15 1.32 14.47
C ILE A 176 9.01 1.45 15.73
N GLY A 177 8.55 0.87 16.84
CA GLY A 177 9.28 0.84 18.11
C GLY A 177 9.01 2.01 19.06
N ARG A 178 8.15 2.97 18.73
CA ARG A 178 7.84 4.15 19.56
C ARG A 178 7.38 3.80 21.00
N ARG A 179 6.63 2.69 21.17
CA ARG A 179 6.06 2.33 22.48
C ARG A 179 7.09 1.84 23.49
N TYR A 180 8.18 1.21 23.01
CA TYR A 180 9.23 0.77 23.94
C TYR A 180 10.05 1.95 24.48
N MET A 181 10.32 2.95 23.64
CA MET A 181 11.07 4.14 24.08
C MET A 181 10.30 4.96 25.13
N ASN A 182 8.98 5.13 24.94
CA ASN A 182 8.17 5.89 25.89
C ASN A 182 8.04 5.19 27.25
N LYS A 183 7.89 3.86 27.28
CA LYS A 183 7.83 3.11 28.56
C LYS A 183 9.16 3.13 29.32
N GLU A 184 10.27 2.96 28.64
CA GLU A 184 11.59 3.04 29.27
C GLU A 184 11.93 4.45 29.76
N GLN A 185 11.45 5.49 29.09
CA GLN A 185 11.61 6.87 29.53
C GLN A 185 10.69 7.20 30.71
N GLU A 186 9.43 6.79 30.68
CA GLU A 186 8.48 6.95 31.79
C GLU A 186 8.92 6.18 33.04
N GLU A 187 9.47 4.96 32.87
CA GLU A 187 10.02 4.19 34.00
C GLU A 187 11.30 4.84 34.56
N LYS A 188 12.14 5.47 33.75
CA LYS A 188 13.31 6.22 34.24
C LYS A 188 12.92 7.52 34.93
N GLU A 189 12.00 8.29 34.37
CA GLU A 189 11.51 9.53 34.98
C GLU A 189 10.77 9.26 36.30
N THR A 190 9.99 8.17 36.40
CA THR A 190 9.38 7.75 37.63
C THR A 190 10.42 7.27 38.67
N ALA A 191 11.44 6.56 38.28
CA ALA A 191 12.50 6.11 39.18
C ALA A 191 13.34 7.28 39.72
N GLU A 192 13.60 8.32 38.92
CA GLU A 192 14.33 9.52 39.35
C GLU A 192 13.49 10.45 40.24
N SER A 193 12.16 10.39 40.18
CA SER A 193 11.27 11.22 41.00
C SER A 193 11.05 10.66 42.41
N TYR A 194 11.46 9.43 42.72
CA TYR A 194 11.33 8.75 44.02
C TYR A 194 12.68 8.49 44.72
N GLY A 195 13.78 9.01 44.22
CA GLY A 195 15.13 8.93 44.84
C GLY A 195 15.59 10.25 45.38
#